data_c1a131f05bdd615b66a40cd3a65fc80c
#
_entry.id   c1a131f05bdd615b66a40cd3a65fc80c
#
_cell.length_a   1.000
_cell.length_b   1.000
_cell.length_c   1.000
_cell.angle_alpha   90.00
_cell.angle_beta   90.00
_cell.angle_gamma   90.00
#
_symmetry.space_group_name_H-M   'P 1'
#
loop_
_entity.id
_entity.type
_entity.pdbx_description
1 polymer ?
#
loop_
_entity_poly.entity_id
_entity_poly.type
_entity_poly.pdbx_seq_one_letter_code
_entity_poly.pdbx_strand_id
1 'polypeptide(L)'
;MGDATQQSGMQDASQWRPVGTVVGNAGTSEFTFILKQFQAKVGDILALGMEVPDSGYASRHRIYVWARVTDIQRFNPFFPFEAAQEIAGEGIPLEDTILSGTRDQLQATALILGATTESNLSALFPLTYPVKPAAQVYQPPV
;
A
#
# COMPACT_ATOMS: atom_id res chain seq x y z
N MET A 1 -2.71 -28.70 -17.02
CA MET A 1 -2.72 -28.75 -15.95
C MET A 1 -1.58 -28.45 -15.15
N GLY A 2 -0.62 -28.48 -15.07
CA GLY A 2 0.47 -28.17 -14.26
C GLY A 2 0.40 -26.88 -13.51
N ASP A 3 -0.77 -26.31 -13.51
CA ASP A 3 -0.87 -25.05 -12.89
C ASP A 3 -0.68 -25.09 -11.43
N ALA A 4 -1.09 -26.14 -10.81
CA ALA A 4 -1.02 -26.23 -9.39
C ALA A 4 0.40 -26.16 -8.89
N THR A 5 1.32 -26.64 -9.66
CA THR A 5 2.70 -26.64 -9.22
C THR A 5 3.33 -25.28 -9.31
N GLN A 6 2.71 -24.38 -10.01
CA GLN A 6 3.28 -23.06 -10.15
C GLN A 6 2.94 -22.16 -9.02
N GLN A 7 2.19 -22.65 -8.08
CA GLN A 7 1.70 -21.79 -7.04
C GLN A 7 2.41 -21.96 -5.74
N SER A 8 3.68 -22.20 -5.80
CA SER A 8 4.47 -22.22 -4.59
C SER A 8 4.75 -20.78 -4.18
N GLY A 9 5.12 -20.58 -2.95
CA GLY A 9 5.45 -19.28 -2.45
C GLY A 9 4.23 -18.36 -2.43
N MET A 10 4.22 -17.37 -3.29
CA MET A 10 3.10 -16.45 -3.36
C MET A 10 1.86 -17.12 -3.90
N GLN A 11 1.95 -18.32 -4.15
CA GLN A 11 0.83 -19.08 -4.52
C GLN A 11 0.18 -18.61 -5.75
N ASP A 12 -1.00 -18.48 -5.66
CA ASP A 12 -1.85 -18.10 -6.77
C ASP A 12 -1.92 -16.59 -6.79
N ALA A 13 -1.17 -15.98 -7.67
CA ALA A 13 -1.13 -14.54 -7.75
C ALA A 13 -2.51 -13.93 -8.01
N SER A 14 -3.42 -14.71 -8.58
CA SER A 14 -4.76 -14.20 -8.84
C SER A 14 -5.54 -13.97 -7.56
N GLN A 15 -5.10 -14.56 -6.44
CA GLN A 15 -5.76 -14.35 -5.16
C GLN A 15 -5.20 -13.14 -4.43
N TRP A 16 -4.16 -12.55 -4.94
CA TRP A 16 -3.56 -11.35 -4.34
C TRP A 16 -4.23 -10.13 -4.94
N ARG A 17 -4.97 -9.43 -4.12
CA ARG A 17 -5.79 -8.32 -4.57
C ARG A 17 -5.05 -7.01 -4.47
N PRO A 18 -4.89 -6.25 -5.56
CA PRO A 18 -4.24 -4.96 -5.48
C PRO A 18 -5.11 -3.97 -4.71
N VAL A 19 -4.52 -3.25 -3.77
CA VAL A 19 -5.26 -2.32 -2.93
C VAL A 19 -4.75 -0.90 -3.03
N GLY A 20 -3.59 -0.68 -3.64
CA GLY A 20 -3.09 0.69 -3.75
C GLY A 20 -1.71 0.76 -4.33
N THR A 21 -1.18 1.97 -4.35
CA THR A 21 0.11 2.27 -4.97
C THR A 21 0.93 3.15 -4.03
N VAL A 22 2.18 2.77 -3.83
CA VAL A 22 3.10 3.53 -2.98
C VAL A 22 3.36 4.90 -3.57
N VAL A 23 3.29 5.94 -2.75
CA VAL A 23 3.49 7.32 -3.19
C VAL A 23 4.46 8.03 -2.25
N GLY A 24 5.03 9.10 -2.73
CA GLY A 24 5.89 9.95 -1.93
C GLY A 24 7.18 9.25 -1.56
N ASN A 25 7.74 9.66 -0.44
CA ASN A 25 8.94 9.05 0.07
C ASN A 25 8.61 7.76 0.79
N ALA A 26 9.38 6.74 0.52
CA ALA A 26 9.19 5.44 1.14
C ALA A 26 10.49 5.02 1.78
N GLY A 27 10.41 4.40 2.93
CA GLY A 27 11.60 4.04 3.70
C GLY A 27 11.66 2.57 4.00
N THR A 28 12.44 2.24 5.02
CA THR A 28 12.57 0.86 5.48
C THR A 28 11.71 0.57 6.69
N SER A 29 11.11 1.62 7.29
CA SER A 29 10.26 1.46 8.46
C SER A 29 8.79 1.59 8.14
N GLU A 30 8.46 2.46 7.21
CA GLU A 30 7.07 2.68 6.85
C GLU A 30 6.99 3.27 5.46
N PHE A 31 5.81 3.22 4.89
CA PHE A 31 5.56 3.85 3.62
C PHE A 31 4.11 4.33 3.58
N THR A 32 3.84 5.21 2.62
CA THR A 32 2.50 5.74 2.38
C THR A 32 2.04 5.28 1.01
N PHE A 33 0.77 4.97 0.88
CA PHE A 33 0.23 4.58 -0.40
C PHE A 33 -1.18 5.14 -0.58
N ILE A 34 -1.55 5.37 -1.83
CA ILE A 34 -2.92 5.75 -2.17
C ILE A 34 -3.73 4.47 -2.17
N LEU A 35 -4.76 4.45 -1.34
CA LEU A 35 -5.57 3.27 -1.12
C LEU A 35 -6.81 3.33 -2.00
N LYS A 36 -7.11 2.24 -2.66
CA LYS A 36 -8.39 2.11 -3.35
C LYS A 36 -9.49 2.04 -2.31
N GLN A 37 -10.59 2.72 -2.60
CA GLN A 37 -11.65 2.89 -1.63
C GLN A 37 -12.18 1.56 -1.12
N PHE A 38 -12.25 1.41 0.18
CA PHE A 38 -12.79 0.24 0.85
C PHE A 38 -12.06 -1.06 0.58
N GLN A 39 -10.82 -1.00 0.14
CA GLN A 39 -10.08 -2.22 -0.17
C GLN A 39 -9.21 -2.70 0.98
N ALA A 40 -8.98 -1.86 1.97
CA ALA A 40 -8.22 -2.23 3.15
C ALA A 40 -8.61 -1.32 4.31
N LYS A 41 -8.25 -1.73 5.51
CA LYS A 41 -8.57 -0.97 6.71
C LYS A 41 -7.39 -1.00 7.68
N VAL A 42 -7.43 -0.14 8.67
CA VAL A 42 -6.39 -0.10 9.70
C VAL A 42 -6.32 -1.46 10.38
N GLY A 43 -5.10 -1.94 10.53
CA GLY A 43 -4.84 -3.26 11.09
C GLY A 43 -4.59 -4.34 10.05
N ASP A 44 -4.96 -4.12 8.81
CA ASP A 44 -4.74 -5.11 7.76
C ASP A 44 -3.27 -5.31 7.49
N ILE A 45 -2.89 -6.53 7.17
CA ILE A 45 -1.54 -6.88 6.77
C ILE A 45 -1.51 -6.92 5.25
N LEU A 46 -0.61 -6.16 4.68
CA LEU A 46 -0.48 -6.04 3.23
C LEU A 46 0.93 -6.42 2.81
N ALA A 47 1.11 -6.62 1.53
CA ALA A 47 2.42 -7.01 1.00
C ALA A 47 2.68 -6.34 -0.34
N LEU A 48 3.96 -6.15 -0.63
CA LEU A 48 4.38 -5.74 -1.96
C LEU A 48 5.65 -6.48 -2.32
N GLY A 49 5.89 -6.62 -3.61
CA GLY A 49 7.09 -7.27 -4.09
C GLY A 49 8.09 -6.25 -4.55
N MET A 50 9.36 -6.52 -4.36
CA MET A 50 10.41 -5.69 -4.91
C MET A 50 11.68 -6.50 -5.07
N GLU A 51 12.58 -5.99 -5.87
CA GLU A 51 13.87 -6.63 -6.07
C GLU A 51 14.93 -5.86 -5.32
N VAL A 52 15.82 -6.60 -4.67
CA VAL A 52 16.92 -6.00 -3.93
C VAL A 52 18.23 -6.64 -4.43
N PRO A 53 19.33 -5.90 -4.35
CA PRO A 53 20.60 -6.47 -4.79
C PRO A 53 21.09 -7.54 -3.84
N ASP A 54 21.78 -8.54 -4.39
CA ASP A 54 22.48 -9.49 -3.58
C ASP A 54 23.69 -8.85 -2.94
N SER A 55 24.30 -9.55 -2.00
CA SER A 55 25.42 -8.98 -1.24
C SER A 55 26.55 -8.47 -2.11
N GLY A 56 26.76 -9.05 -3.27
CA GLY A 56 27.80 -8.56 -4.19
C GLY A 56 27.34 -7.50 -5.13
N TYR A 57 26.06 -7.12 -5.11
CA TYR A 57 25.44 -6.17 -6.01
C TYR A 57 25.54 -6.56 -7.48
N ALA A 58 25.96 -7.77 -7.77
CA ALA A 58 26.07 -8.22 -9.16
C ALA A 58 24.75 -8.74 -9.69
N SER A 59 23.87 -9.16 -8.82
CA SER A 59 22.57 -9.71 -9.20
C SER A 59 21.52 -9.22 -8.21
N ARG A 60 20.29 -9.57 -8.49
CA ARG A 60 19.16 -9.16 -7.65
C ARG A 60 18.28 -10.35 -7.36
N HIS A 61 17.56 -10.27 -6.28
CA HIS A 61 16.56 -11.28 -5.97
C HIS A 61 15.28 -10.58 -5.51
N ARG A 62 14.19 -11.31 -5.62
CA ARG A 62 12.89 -10.75 -5.28
C ARG A 62 12.56 -11.06 -3.84
N ILE A 63 12.02 -10.05 -3.15
CA ILE A 63 11.54 -10.21 -1.79
C ILE A 63 10.12 -9.68 -1.73
N TYR A 64 9.43 -10.06 -0.66
CA TYR A 64 8.11 -9.54 -0.36
C TYR A 64 8.19 -8.76 0.94
N VAL A 65 7.72 -7.54 0.90
CA VAL A 65 7.72 -6.67 2.07
C VAL A 65 6.33 -6.74 2.70
N TRP A 66 6.29 -7.03 3.98
CA TRP A 66 5.04 -7.17 4.73
C TRP A 66 4.87 -5.97 5.64
N ALA A 67 3.67 -5.42 5.66
CA ALA A 67 3.41 -4.21 6.42
C ALA A 67 1.99 -4.21 6.96
N ARG A 68 1.80 -3.50 8.07
CA ARG A 68 0.48 -3.37 8.67
C ARG A 68 0.00 -1.94 8.54
N VAL A 69 -1.25 -1.76 8.10
CA VAL A 69 -1.83 -0.43 7.97
C VAL A 69 -2.03 0.15 9.35
N THR A 70 -1.46 1.31 9.60
CA THR A 70 -1.54 1.97 10.90
C THR A 70 -2.41 3.21 10.88
N ASP A 71 -2.64 3.79 9.70
CA ASP A 71 -3.42 5.02 9.62
C ASP A 71 -3.99 5.16 8.22
N ILE A 72 -5.19 5.71 8.12
CA ILE A 72 -5.80 6.02 6.84
C ILE A 72 -6.40 7.40 6.95
N GLN A 73 -6.07 8.26 5.99
CA GLN A 73 -6.59 9.61 5.93
C GLN A 73 -7.36 9.81 4.64
N ARG A 74 -8.41 10.57 4.72
CA ARG A 74 -9.21 10.94 3.56
C ARG A 74 -9.00 12.41 3.27
N PHE A 75 -8.74 12.74 2.03
CA PHE A 75 -8.61 14.14 1.67
C PHE A 75 -9.02 14.34 0.22
N ASN A 76 -9.36 15.57 -0.09
CA ASN A 76 -9.72 15.95 -1.44
C ASN A 76 -8.76 17.07 -1.86
N PRO A 77 -7.85 16.81 -2.80
CA PRO A 77 -6.87 17.82 -3.17
C PRO A 77 -7.50 19.04 -3.86
N PHE A 78 -8.75 18.94 -4.29
CA PHE A 78 -9.44 20.05 -4.93
C PHE A 78 -10.34 20.80 -3.96
N PHE A 79 -10.23 20.54 -2.65
CA PHE A 79 -11.06 21.18 -1.66
C PHE A 79 -10.20 21.50 -0.43
N PRO A 80 -9.35 22.53 -0.52
CA PRO A 80 -8.44 22.84 0.57
C PRO A 80 -9.19 23.43 1.77
N PHE A 81 -8.50 23.46 2.90
CA PHE A 81 -9.09 23.89 4.15
C PHE A 81 -9.69 25.28 4.06
N GLU A 82 -9.02 26.19 3.38
CA GLU A 82 -9.52 27.57 3.26
C GLU A 82 -10.85 27.61 2.54
N ALA A 83 -11.00 26.84 1.48
CA ALA A 83 -12.25 26.78 0.75
C ALA A 83 -13.36 26.21 1.63
N ALA A 84 -13.03 25.22 2.44
CA ALA A 84 -14.00 24.62 3.34
C ALA A 84 -14.50 25.64 4.37
N GLN A 85 -13.59 26.43 4.92
CA GLN A 85 -13.97 27.46 5.86
C GLN A 85 -14.90 28.50 5.25
N GLU A 86 -14.60 28.90 4.03
CA GLU A 86 -15.40 29.90 3.35
C GLU A 86 -16.81 29.39 3.10
N ILE A 87 -16.93 28.17 2.61
CA ILE A 87 -18.23 27.58 2.34
C ILE A 87 -19.02 27.35 3.62
N ALA A 88 -18.37 26.91 4.67
CA ALA A 88 -19.03 26.71 5.95
C ALA A 88 -19.58 28.04 6.48
N GLY A 89 -18.85 29.13 6.25
CA GLY A 89 -19.31 30.45 6.67
C GLY A 89 -20.53 30.89 5.92
N GLU A 90 -20.81 30.36 4.75
CA GLU A 90 -21.98 30.70 3.97
C GLU A 90 -23.19 29.83 4.33
N GLY A 91 -23.00 28.87 5.23
CA GLY A 91 -24.09 28.02 5.64
C GLY A 91 -24.45 26.91 4.67
N ILE A 92 -23.61 26.64 3.68
CA ILE A 92 -23.85 25.60 2.70
C ILE A 92 -23.31 24.29 3.23
N PRO A 93 -24.09 23.20 3.18
CA PRO A 93 -23.57 21.91 3.62
C PRO A 93 -22.37 21.50 2.79
N LEU A 94 -21.26 21.17 3.48
CA LEU A 94 -20.03 20.82 2.78
C LEU A 94 -20.18 19.56 1.96
N GLU A 95 -20.99 18.63 2.42
CA GLU A 95 -21.18 17.37 1.69
C GLU A 95 -21.76 17.60 0.31
N ASP A 96 -22.73 18.52 0.23
CA ASP A 96 -23.35 18.84 -1.06
C ASP A 96 -22.35 19.52 -1.99
N THR A 97 -21.46 20.31 -1.40
CA THR A 97 -20.50 21.06 -2.17
C THR A 97 -19.40 20.20 -2.73
N ILE A 98 -18.99 19.19 -1.97
CA ILE A 98 -17.89 18.33 -2.39
C ILE A 98 -18.30 17.38 -3.50
N LEU A 99 -19.56 17.32 -3.77
CA LEU A 99 -20.01 16.64 -4.95
C LEU A 99 -19.71 15.22 -5.04
N SER A 100 -20.36 14.47 -4.28
CA SER A 100 -20.28 13.04 -4.43
C SER A 100 -18.88 12.48 -4.24
N GLY A 101 -17.99 13.25 -3.71
CA GLY A 101 -16.70 12.74 -3.29
C GLY A 101 -15.86 12.13 -4.38
N THR A 102 -16.12 12.47 -5.62
CA THR A 102 -15.40 11.87 -6.71
C THR A 102 -13.93 12.19 -6.70
N ARG A 103 -13.54 13.21 -5.95
CA ARG A 103 -12.13 13.62 -5.86
C ARG A 103 -11.48 13.22 -4.56
N ASP A 104 -12.21 12.54 -3.70
CA ASP A 104 -11.64 12.10 -2.42
C ASP A 104 -10.61 11.02 -2.65
N GLN A 105 -9.52 11.12 -1.94
CA GLN A 105 -8.47 10.12 -1.96
C GLN A 105 -8.27 9.58 -0.56
N LEU A 106 -7.99 8.31 -0.47
CA LEU A 106 -7.61 7.68 0.78
C LEU A 106 -6.10 7.46 0.73
N GLN A 107 -5.42 7.97 1.74
CA GLN A 107 -3.99 7.82 1.84
C GLN A 107 -3.69 7.05 3.10
N ALA A 108 -3.02 5.93 2.95
CA ALA A 108 -2.75 5.03 4.05
C ALA A 108 -1.27 5.01 4.38
N THR A 109 -0.97 4.82 5.65
CA THR A 109 0.39 4.61 6.12
C THR A 109 0.49 3.20 6.63
N ALA A 110 1.55 2.51 6.26
CA ALA A 110 1.80 1.14 6.70
C ALA A 110 3.16 1.02 7.35
N LEU A 111 3.18 0.38 8.50
CA LEU A 111 4.41 0.09 9.23
C LEU A 111 4.98 -1.21 8.72
N ILE A 112 6.24 -1.21 8.32
CA ILE A 112 6.88 -2.38 7.75
C ILE A 112 7.22 -3.36 8.88
N LEU A 113 6.75 -4.59 8.73
CA LEU A 113 7.01 -5.64 9.69
C LEU A 113 8.29 -6.40 9.36
N GLY A 114 8.65 -6.45 8.09
CA GLY A 114 9.83 -7.15 7.64
C GLY A 114 9.65 -7.63 6.22
N ALA A 115 10.56 -8.47 5.78
CA ALA A 115 10.54 -9.00 4.43
C ALA A 115 10.77 -10.50 4.45
N THR A 116 10.31 -11.16 3.39
CA THR A 116 10.56 -12.59 3.20
C THR A 116 11.04 -12.81 1.79
N THR A 117 11.70 -13.94 1.56
CA THR A 117 12.09 -14.31 0.20
C THR A 117 10.94 -15.04 -0.47
N GLU A 118 11.04 -15.19 -1.78
CA GLU A 118 10.04 -15.94 -2.52
C GLU A 118 9.97 -17.39 -2.08
N SER A 119 11.08 -17.95 -1.72
CA SER A 119 11.15 -19.38 -1.40
C SER A 119 10.78 -19.68 0.04
N ASN A 120 10.74 -18.68 0.91
CA ASN A 120 10.43 -18.94 2.32
C ASN A 120 9.64 -17.78 2.90
N LEU A 121 8.33 -17.89 2.80
CA LEU A 121 7.43 -16.84 3.28
C LEU A 121 7.24 -16.86 4.78
N SER A 122 7.80 -17.82 5.48
CA SER A 122 7.64 -17.88 6.92
C SER A 122 8.83 -17.32 7.69
N ALA A 123 9.92 -16.99 7.01
CA ALA A 123 11.11 -16.47 7.66
C ALA A 123 11.21 -14.97 7.41
N LEU A 124 10.76 -14.20 8.37
CA LEU A 124 10.76 -12.75 8.28
C LEU A 124 12.11 -12.18 8.66
N PHE A 125 12.62 -11.26 7.89
CA PHE A 125 13.88 -10.58 8.21
C PHE A 125 13.71 -9.08 8.03
N PRO A 126 14.61 -8.29 8.64
CA PRO A 126 14.49 -6.83 8.52
C PRO A 126 14.67 -6.36 7.09
N LEU A 127 13.88 -5.38 6.68
CA LEU A 127 14.04 -4.79 5.37
C LEU A 127 15.26 -3.86 5.41
N THR A 128 16.14 -4.01 4.44
CA THR A 128 17.38 -3.24 4.40
C THR A 128 17.43 -2.23 3.26
N TYR A 129 16.44 -2.24 2.37
CA TYR A 129 16.34 -1.28 1.30
C TYR A 129 14.97 -0.63 1.33
N PRO A 130 14.87 0.66 1.00
CA PRO A 130 13.58 1.35 1.02
C PRO A 130 12.61 0.74 0.03
N VAL A 131 11.34 0.82 0.36
CA VAL A 131 10.27 0.41 -0.53
C VAL A 131 10.30 1.30 -1.77
N LYS A 132 10.03 0.70 -2.91
CA LYS A 132 10.11 1.44 -4.18
C LYS A 132 8.85 2.25 -4.39
N PRO A 133 8.97 3.57 -4.67
CA PRO A 133 7.79 4.37 -5.03
C PRO A 133 7.12 3.80 -6.27
N ALA A 134 5.81 3.98 -6.34
CA ALA A 134 4.96 3.47 -7.40
C ALA A 134 4.76 1.95 -7.36
N ALA A 135 5.30 1.27 -6.36
CA ALA A 135 5.05 -0.16 -6.22
C ALA A 135 3.58 -0.43 -5.90
N GLN A 136 3.07 -1.54 -6.41
CA GLN A 136 1.71 -1.94 -6.15
C GLN A 136 1.64 -2.67 -4.82
N VAL A 137 0.66 -2.30 -4.00
CA VAL A 137 0.43 -2.93 -2.69
C VAL A 137 -0.73 -3.89 -2.84
N TYR A 138 -0.58 -5.07 -2.24
CA TYR A 138 -1.56 -6.15 -2.37
C TYR A 138 -2.06 -6.62 -1.02
N GLN A 139 -3.30 -7.07 -1.01
CA GLN A 139 -3.82 -7.80 0.13
C GLN A 139 -3.67 -9.29 -0.18
N PRO A 140 -2.93 -10.03 0.64
CA PRO A 140 -2.72 -11.46 0.38
C PRO A 140 -4.00 -12.25 0.63
N PRO A 141 -4.10 -13.44 0.07
CA PRO A 141 -5.25 -14.30 0.33
C PRO A 141 -5.26 -14.73 1.80
N VAL A 142 -6.44 -14.97 2.28
CA VAL A 142 -6.64 -15.32 3.69
C VAL A 142 -6.30 -16.79 3.94
#